data_f346bc6d8b7a43775d53d33920acf454
#
_entry.id   f346bc6d8b7a43775d53d33920acf454
#
_cell.length_a   1.000
_cell.length_b   1.000
_cell.length_c   1.000
_cell.angle_alpha   90.00
_cell.angle_beta   90.00
_cell.angle_gamma   90.00
#
_symmetry.space_group_name_H-M   'P 1'
#
loop_
_entity.id
_entity.type
_entity.pdbx_description
1 polymer ?
#
loop_
_entity_poly.entity_id
_entity_poly.type
_entity_poly.pdbx_seq_one_letter_code
_entity_poly.pdbx_strand_id
1 'polypeptide(L)'
;VSTQTGTARPVPVPPGERGALRIADRVVAKIASRAAREALGPLPADAAAPHAAVVVRPHPRAGSDRGSPVGTARVRVQVELAHPVDIGARCAAVRRRVTERLGELVSMEVLEVAVRVERLHLAPVPGTHRGRVR
;
A
#
# COMPACT_ATOMS: atom_id res chain seq x y z
N VAL A 1 39.74 -9.77 -18.86
CA VAL A 1 39.30 -9.40 -18.86
C VAL A 1 38.98 -9.01 -19.01
N SER A 2 38.89 -9.07 -19.16
CA SER A 2 38.33 -8.69 -19.22
C SER A 2 37.82 -8.19 -19.44
N THR A 3 37.74 -8.12 -19.49
CA THR A 3 37.05 -7.63 -19.54
C THR A 3 36.66 -7.01 -19.67
N GLN A 4 36.63 -6.79 -19.57
CA GLN A 4 36.03 -6.16 -19.51
C GLN A 4 35.94 -5.40 -19.69
N THR A 5 36.24 -5.17 -19.78
CA THR A 5 36.00 -4.36 -19.76
C THR A 5 35.80 -3.49 -19.81
N GLY A 6 35.89 -3.20 -19.76
CA GLY A 6 35.51 -2.46 -19.67
C GLY A 6 35.33 -1.55 -19.59
N THR A 7 35.30 -1.29 -19.69
CA THR A 7 35.27 -0.42 -19.71
C THR A 7 34.97 0.54 -19.21
N ALA A 8 35.38 0.84 -19.54
CA ALA A 8 35.14 1.90 -18.88
C ALA A 8 34.00 1.91 -18.22
N ARG A 9 33.70 1.29 -17.80
CA ARG A 9 32.61 1.35 -17.11
C ARG A 9 32.87 1.42 -15.72
N PRO A 10 31.99 1.93 -14.96
CA PRO A 10 32.06 1.93 -13.54
C PRO A 10 32.31 0.54 -13.07
N VAL A 11 32.85 0.41 -11.92
CA VAL A 11 33.07 -0.88 -11.33
C VAL A 11 31.81 -1.69 -11.40
N PRO A 12 31.82 -2.82 -12.04
CA PRO A 12 30.61 -3.60 -12.10
C PRO A 12 30.27 -4.15 -10.74
N VAL A 13 29.00 -4.07 -10.38
CA VAL A 13 28.53 -4.74 -9.21
C VAL A 13 28.41 -6.22 -9.50
N PRO A 14 28.57 -7.06 -8.50
CA PRO A 14 28.36 -8.48 -8.69
C PRO A 14 26.97 -8.77 -9.25
N PRO A 15 26.82 -9.79 -10.07
CA PRO A 15 25.52 -10.07 -10.66
C PRO A 15 24.36 -10.15 -9.68
N GLY A 16 24.59 -10.66 -8.49
CA GLY A 16 23.55 -10.75 -7.50
C GLY A 16 23.12 -9.41 -6.94
N GLU A 17 23.94 -8.37 -7.13
CA GLU A 17 23.62 -7.05 -6.61
C GLU A 17 23.14 -6.10 -7.68
N ARG A 18 23.40 -6.41 -8.94
CA ARG A 18 23.03 -5.46 -9.98
C ARG A 18 21.77 -5.85 -10.72
N GLY A 19 21.18 -6.97 -10.41
CA GLY A 19 19.95 -7.35 -11.04
C GLY A 19 18.83 -6.39 -10.68
N ALA A 20 17.81 -6.38 -11.47
CA ALA A 20 16.64 -5.55 -11.20
C ALA A 20 15.88 -6.11 -10.02
N LEU A 21 15.47 -5.22 -9.13
CA LEU A 21 14.59 -5.62 -8.05
C LEU A 21 13.16 -5.59 -8.56
N ARG A 22 12.48 -6.70 -8.44
CA ARG A 22 11.09 -6.80 -8.83
C ARG A 22 10.28 -7.27 -7.65
N ILE A 23 9.23 -6.56 -7.37
CA ILE A 23 8.36 -6.89 -6.27
C ILE A 23 7.01 -7.24 -6.85
N ALA A 24 6.52 -8.43 -6.53
CA ALA A 24 5.25 -8.88 -7.07
C ALA A 24 4.11 -8.01 -6.61
N ASP A 25 3.13 -7.81 -7.48
CA ASP A 25 1.96 -7.00 -7.16
C ASP A 25 1.30 -7.45 -5.87
N ARG A 26 1.23 -8.76 -5.65
CA ARG A 26 0.58 -9.27 -4.45
C ARG A 26 1.31 -8.90 -3.16
N VAL A 27 2.64 -8.76 -3.24
CA VAL A 27 3.42 -8.33 -2.07
C VAL A 27 3.10 -6.88 -1.76
N VAL A 28 3.08 -6.05 -2.79
CA VAL A 28 2.73 -4.64 -2.63
C VAL A 28 1.30 -4.51 -2.13
N ALA A 29 0.40 -5.32 -2.67
CA ALA A 29 -1.00 -5.30 -2.23
C ALA A 29 -1.14 -5.68 -0.76
N LYS A 30 -0.34 -6.64 -0.31
CA LYS A 30 -0.39 -7.05 1.08
C LYS A 30 0.09 -5.95 2.01
N ILE A 31 1.14 -5.26 1.61
CA ILE A 31 1.64 -4.11 2.37
C ILE A 31 0.59 -3.01 2.41
N ALA A 32 -0.04 -2.73 1.27
CA ALA A 32 -1.07 -1.72 1.20
C ALA A 32 -2.28 -2.08 2.07
N SER A 33 -2.69 -3.34 2.06
CA SER A 33 -3.80 -3.79 2.88
C SER A 33 -3.49 -3.62 4.36
N ARG A 34 -2.29 -3.96 4.75
CA ARG A 34 -1.89 -3.81 6.14
C ARG A 34 -1.80 -2.35 6.54
N ALA A 35 -1.29 -1.51 5.67
CA ALA A 35 -1.22 -0.07 5.93
C ALA A 35 -2.62 0.51 6.11
N ALA A 36 -3.56 0.07 5.28
CA ALA A 36 -4.94 0.52 5.41
C ALA A 36 -5.52 0.11 6.75
N ARG A 37 -5.24 -1.11 7.18
CA ARG A 37 -5.72 -1.59 8.46
C ARG A 37 -5.13 -0.77 9.61
N GLU A 38 -3.86 -0.44 9.53
CA GLU A 38 -3.23 0.40 10.54
C GLU A 38 -3.90 1.76 10.62
N ALA A 39 -4.22 2.34 9.46
CA ALA A 39 -4.84 3.65 9.41
C ALA A 39 -6.25 3.64 9.98
N LEU A 40 -6.96 2.55 9.79
CA LEU A 40 -8.35 2.47 10.26
C LEU A 40 -8.46 2.14 11.74
N GLY A 41 -7.44 1.47 12.30
CA GLY A 41 -7.51 1.04 13.67
C GLY A 41 -8.50 -0.10 13.88
N PRO A 42 -9.02 -0.25 15.09
CA PRO A 42 -9.94 -1.35 15.36
C PRO A 42 -11.20 -1.27 14.52
N LEU A 43 -11.64 -2.40 14.03
CA LEU A 43 -12.84 -2.51 13.21
C LEU A 43 -13.89 -3.34 13.93
N PRO A 44 -15.17 -3.17 13.59
CA PRO A 44 -16.22 -4.04 14.15
C PRO A 44 -15.91 -5.50 13.85
N ALA A 45 -16.38 -6.37 14.72
CA ALA A 45 -16.06 -7.80 14.62
C ALA A 45 -16.53 -8.41 13.30
N ASP A 46 -17.62 -7.91 12.74
CA ASP A 46 -18.15 -8.47 11.50
C ASP A 46 -17.70 -7.69 10.27
N ALA A 47 -16.83 -6.71 10.43
CA ALA A 47 -16.28 -5.99 9.29
C ALA A 47 -15.18 -6.79 8.64
N ALA A 48 -15.16 -6.78 7.32
CA ALA A 48 -14.07 -7.41 6.59
C ALA A 48 -12.82 -6.54 6.70
N ALA A 49 -11.66 -7.21 6.72
CA ALA A 49 -10.40 -6.49 6.73
C ALA A 49 -10.21 -5.74 5.41
N PRO A 50 -9.48 -4.64 5.43
CA PRO A 50 -9.19 -3.92 4.18
C PRO A 50 -8.50 -4.83 3.18
N HIS A 51 -8.84 -4.62 1.92
CA HIS A 51 -8.29 -5.41 0.83
C HIS A 51 -7.78 -4.45 -0.24
N ALA A 52 -6.56 -4.67 -0.69
CA ALA A 52 -5.96 -3.82 -1.71
C ALA A 52 -5.64 -4.61 -2.95
N ALA A 53 -5.88 -3.99 -4.09
CA ALA A 53 -5.41 -4.46 -5.38
C ALA A 53 -4.45 -3.41 -5.90
N VAL A 54 -3.35 -3.85 -6.46
CA VAL A 54 -2.28 -2.95 -6.87
C VAL A 54 -1.84 -3.28 -8.27
N VAL A 55 -1.58 -2.25 -9.06
CA VAL A 55 -0.92 -2.39 -10.34
C VAL A 55 0.44 -1.73 -10.22
N VAL A 56 1.50 -2.51 -10.42
CA VAL A 56 2.86 -2.03 -10.28
C VAL A 56 3.48 -1.97 -11.67
N ARG A 57 4.17 -0.86 -11.94
CA ARG A 57 4.90 -0.67 -13.19
C ARG A 57 6.32 -0.27 -12.88
N PRO A 58 7.27 -0.63 -13.72
CA PRO A 58 8.63 -0.14 -13.53
C PRO A 58 8.66 1.38 -13.60
N HIS A 59 9.47 1.98 -12.73
CA HIS A 59 9.64 3.41 -12.79
C HIS A 59 10.50 3.76 -13.99
N PRO A 60 10.18 4.80 -14.76
CA PRO A 60 10.99 5.14 -15.94
C PRO A 60 12.46 5.38 -15.62
N ARG A 61 12.76 5.81 -14.41
CA ARG A 61 14.13 6.07 -14.00
C ARG A 61 14.67 5.05 -13.05
N ALA A 62 14.04 3.88 -12.98
CA ALA A 62 14.47 2.84 -12.05
C ALA A 62 15.92 2.48 -12.34
N GLY A 63 16.74 2.50 -11.31
CA GLY A 63 18.13 2.14 -11.42
C GLY A 63 19.04 3.19 -11.99
N SER A 64 18.53 4.34 -12.40
CA SER A 64 19.39 5.38 -12.97
C SER A 64 20.04 6.25 -11.91
N ASP A 65 19.40 6.40 -10.76
CA ASP A 65 19.92 7.21 -9.67
C ASP A 65 19.76 6.50 -8.36
N ARG A 66 20.67 6.81 -7.45
CA ARG A 66 20.48 6.37 -6.10
C ARG A 66 19.25 7.09 -5.53
N GLY A 67 18.37 6.37 -4.92
CA GLY A 67 17.16 6.93 -4.37
C GLY A 67 16.01 7.01 -5.32
N SER A 68 16.21 6.64 -6.57
CA SER A 68 15.08 6.58 -7.51
C SER A 68 14.10 5.51 -7.08
N PRO A 69 12.80 5.75 -7.27
CA PRO A 69 11.83 4.72 -6.95
C PRO A 69 12.06 3.47 -7.78
N VAL A 70 11.78 2.33 -7.18
CA VAL A 70 11.87 1.04 -7.86
C VAL A 70 10.78 0.91 -8.91
N GLY A 71 9.60 1.46 -8.61
CA GLY A 71 8.50 1.37 -9.53
C GLY A 71 7.41 2.35 -9.16
N THR A 72 6.33 2.34 -9.93
CA THR A 72 5.15 3.13 -9.62
C THR A 72 4.02 2.18 -9.28
N ALA A 73 3.13 2.62 -8.41
CA ALA A 73 2.02 1.81 -7.99
C ALA A 73 0.73 2.60 -8.06
N ARG A 74 -0.32 1.96 -8.55
CA ARG A 74 -1.68 2.47 -8.44
C ARG A 74 -2.41 1.49 -7.56
N VAL A 75 -3.00 2.00 -6.50
CA VAL A 75 -3.57 1.18 -5.44
C VAL A 75 -5.05 1.42 -5.37
N ARG A 76 -5.79 0.35 -5.23
CA ARG A 76 -7.23 0.41 -5.02
C ARG A 76 -7.52 -0.33 -3.73
N VAL A 77 -8.08 0.35 -2.75
CA VAL A 77 -8.32 -0.23 -1.44
C VAL A 77 -9.81 -0.28 -1.18
N GLN A 78 -10.29 -1.43 -0.79
CA GLN A 78 -11.69 -1.61 -0.38
C GLN A 78 -11.71 -1.73 1.13
N VAL A 79 -12.57 -0.95 1.77
CA VAL A 79 -12.64 -0.92 3.23
C VAL A 79 -14.08 -1.00 3.69
N GLU A 80 -14.26 -1.47 4.92
CA GLU A 80 -15.53 -1.40 5.62
C GLU A 80 -15.29 -0.61 6.88
N LEU A 81 -16.21 0.28 7.19
CA LEU A 81 -16.02 1.22 8.28
C LEU A 81 -17.14 1.09 9.29
N ALA A 82 -16.88 1.49 10.52
CA ALA A 82 -17.90 1.62 11.53
C ALA A 82 -18.64 2.95 11.32
N HIS A 83 -19.92 2.96 11.60
CA HIS A 83 -20.73 4.17 11.51
C HIS A 83 -21.23 4.50 12.91
N PRO A 84 -21.21 5.72 13.35
CA PRO A 84 -20.85 6.93 12.61
C PRO A 84 -19.34 7.15 12.59
N VAL A 85 -18.89 7.72 11.48
CA VAL A 85 -17.47 8.02 11.30
C VAL A 85 -17.34 9.09 10.23
N ASP A 86 -16.29 9.87 10.30
CA ASP A 86 -15.96 10.81 9.23
C ASP A 86 -15.31 10.02 8.11
N ILE A 87 -16.09 9.66 7.11
CA ILE A 87 -15.63 8.82 6.01
C ILE A 87 -14.49 9.48 5.27
N GLY A 88 -14.62 10.77 4.99
CA GLY A 88 -13.55 11.49 4.27
C GLY A 88 -12.24 11.48 5.01
N ALA A 89 -12.28 11.70 6.31
CA ALA A 89 -11.06 11.69 7.12
C ALA A 89 -10.44 10.30 7.18
N ARG A 90 -11.26 9.27 7.28
CA ARG A 90 -10.75 7.91 7.32
C ARG A 90 -10.11 7.53 5.99
N CYS A 91 -10.76 7.87 4.89
CA CYS A 91 -10.19 7.56 3.58
C CYS A 91 -8.89 8.34 3.34
N ALA A 92 -8.82 9.59 3.80
CA ALA A 92 -7.59 10.36 3.68
C ALA A 92 -6.47 9.71 4.49
N ALA A 93 -6.79 9.20 5.68
CA ALA A 93 -5.80 8.52 6.51
C ALA A 93 -5.29 7.25 5.83
N VAL A 94 -6.19 6.49 5.21
CA VAL A 94 -5.79 5.30 4.49
C VAL A 94 -4.85 5.65 3.33
N ARG A 95 -5.21 6.66 2.54
CA ARG A 95 -4.37 7.05 1.40
C ARG A 95 -2.99 7.47 1.87
N ARG A 96 -2.92 8.24 2.93
CA ARG A 96 -1.66 8.73 3.46
C ARG A 96 -0.80 7.58 3.96
N ARG A 97 -1.40 6.67 4.72
CA ARG A 97 -0.66 5.56 5.30
C ARG A 97 -0.14 4.61 4.24
N VAL A 98 -0.98 4.30 3.24
CA VAL A 98 -0.57 3.42 2.14
C VAL A 98 0.61 4.04 1.39
N THR A 99 0.52 5.33 1.08
CA THR A 99 1.59 6.02 0.38
C THR A 99 2.89 5.98 1.19
N GLU A 100 2.80 6.25 2.49
CA GLU A 100 3.98 6.23 3.36
C GLU A 100 4.62 4.87 3.40
N ARG A 101 3.82 3.84 3.60
CA ARG A 101 4.36 2.49 3.76
C ARG A 101 4.99 1.97 2.49
N LEU A 102 4.36 2.23 1.37
CA LEU A 102 4.92 1.77 0.10
C LEU A 102 6.20 2.51 -0.22
N GLY A 103 6.27 3.80 0.11
CA GLY A 103 7.52 4.52 -0.06
C GLY A 103 8.63 4.02 0.85
N GLU A 104 8.30 3.75 2.11
CA GLU A 104 9.30 3.33 3.09
C GLU A 104 9.78 1.92 2.89
N LEU A 105 8.86 1.01 2.62
CA LEU A 105 9.19 -0.41 2.66
C LEU A 105 9.63 -0.97 1.32
N VAL A 106 9.11 -0.44 0.23
CA VAL A 106 9.41 -0.99 -1.09
C VAL A 106 9.85 0.05 -2.09
N SER A 107 10.08 1.28 -1.66
CA SER A 107 10.58 2.37 -2.51
C SER A 107 9.72 2.56 -3.75
N MET A 108 8.41 2.46 -3.60
CA MET A 108 7.48 2.68 -4.69
C MET A 108 6.99 4.11 -4.68
N GLU A 109 6.86 4.68 -5.86
CA GLU A 109 6.18 5.95 -6.02
C GLU A 109 4.70 5.64 -6.23
N VAL A 110 3.86 6.13 -5.32
CA VAL A 110 2.43 5.85 -5.40
C VAL A 110 1.77 6.95 -6.19
N LEU A 111 1.23 6.59 -7.34
CA LEU A 111 0.59 7.56 -8.22
C LEU A 111 -0.84 7.84 -7.82
N GLU A 112 -1.49 6.84 -7.26
CA GLU A 112 -2.91 6.97 -6.93
C GLU A 112 -3.27 5.96 -5.87
N VAL A 113 -4.06 6.38 -4.90
CA VAL A 113 -4.70 5.45 -3.96
C VAL A 113 -6.18 5.76 -3.99
N ALA A 114 -6.95 4.88 -4.59
CA ALA A 114 -8.40 5.01 -4.62
C ALA A 114 -8.97 4.17 -3.47
N VAL A 115 -9.74 4.80 -2.62
CA VAL A 115 -10.35 4.10 -1.47
C VAL A 115 -11.83 3.98 -1.74
N ARG A 116 -12.34 2.76 -1.65
CA ARG A 116 -13.75 2.49 -1.85
C ARG A 116 -14.33 1.95 -0.55
N VAL A 117 -15.34 2.61 -0.04
CA VAL A 117 -16.03 2.14 1.15
C VAL A 117 -17.14 1.20 0.69
N GLU A 118 -16.96 -0.07 1.01
CA GLU A 118 -17.90 -1.10 0.55
C GLU A 118 -19.10 -1.23 1.46
N ARG A 119 -18.92 -0.94 2.74
CA ARG A 119 -19.97 -1.18 3.70
C ARG A 119 -19.73 -0.35 4.96
N LEU A 120 -20.82 0.11 5.56
CA LEU A 120 -20.77 0.75 6.86
C LEU A 120 -21.49 -0.16 7.86
N HIS A 121 -20.82 -0.38 8.98
CA HIS A 121 -21.38 -1.21 10.05
C HIS A 121 -21.84 -0.30 11.16
N LEU A 122 -23.09 -0.45 11.56
CA LEU A 122 -23.63 0.35 12.65
C LEU A 122 -23.00 -0.10 13.95
N ALA A 123 -22.31 0.81 14.59
CA ALA A 123 -21.72 0.50 15.88
C ALA A 123 -22.83 0.45 16.92
N PRO A 124 -22.74 -0.46 17.90
CA PRO A 124 -23.72 -0.45 18.98
C PRO A 124 -23.63 0.86 19.74
N VAL A 125 -24.78 1.42 20.05
CA VAL A 125 -24.81 2.64 20.84
C VAL A 125 -24.84 2.22 22.29
N PRO A 126 -23.95 2.74 23.13
CA PRO A 126 -23.97 2.37 24.55
C PRO A 126 -25.37 2.61 25.15
N GLY A 127 -25.87 1.64 25.86
CA GLY A 127 -27.17 1.74 26.48
C GLY A 127 -28.34 1.32 25.63
N THR A 128 -28.10 1.05 24.38
CA THR A 128 -29.16 0.48 23.54
C THR A 128 -28.82 -0.94 23.27
N HIS A 129 -29.56 -1.59 22.99
CA HIS A 129 -29.11 -2.84 22.65
C HIS A 129 -29.85 -3.47 21.82
N ARG A 130 -29.60 -3.67 21.49
CA ARG A 130 -30.06 -3.94 20.91
C ARG A 130 -30.73 -4.71 20.98
N GLY A 131 -31.13 -4.68 21.01
CA GLY A 131 -31.82 -5.14 21.02
C GLY A 131 -32.33 -5.35 21.14
N ARG A 132 -32.64 -5.14 21.62
CA ARG A 132 -33.19 -5.17 21.77
C ARG A 132 -33.81 -5.03 21.53
N VAL A 133 -33.97 -5.15 21.49
CA VAL A 133 -34.57 -4.96 21.35
C VAL A 133 -35.09 -5.05 21.32
N ARG A 134 -35.53 -5.00 21.69
CA ARG A 134 -36.21 -5.08 21.77
C ARG A 134 -36.85 -5.11 21.51
#